data_4d3b78ae3f771834aea831885c77da5a
#
_entry.id   4d3b78ae3f771834aea831885c77da5a
#
_cell.length_a   1.000
_cell.length_b   1.000
_cell.length_c   1.000
_cell.angle_alpha   90.00
_cell.angle_beta   90.00
_cell.angle_gamma   90.00
#
_symmetry.space_group_name_H-M   'P 1'
#
loop_
_entity.id
_entity.type
_entity.pdbx_description
1 polymer ?
#
loop_
_entity_poly.entity_id
_entity_poly.type
_entity_poly.pdbx_seq_one_letter_code
_entity_poly.pdbx_strand_id
1 'polypeptide(L)'
;MKWTLLAVVLGFLMDLCFGDPRWLYHPVRIIGHGITFLEKILRKIFPKTKTGERIAGGLLVVGIVVASSFVPWLILHLAYGLRTWLGVALESFMCYQLLAARSLRDESKKVYDALQTGDIEKSRYAVSMIVGRDTQNLTEEGVTKAAVETVAENTSDGIIAPLFYMMIGGAVLGFAYKSVNTMDSMVGYVNDRYRYFGTAAAKLDDVLNYIPARLSAWLMIAGAWLIGMDGKKAKKIYLRDRRKHASPNSAQTEAVMAGALDIQLAGDAWYFGELHKKPYIGDPIRKVEIEDIIRSHKLMYAGTVLSLVVFGLVRVLVCVFI
;
A
#
# COMPACT_ATOMS: atom_id res chain seq x y z
N MET A 1 -2.54 -23.96 -9.20
CA MET A 1 -3.55 -23.36 -8.30
C MET A 1 -3.69 -24.05 -6.95
N LYS A 2 -3.50 -25.36 -6.83
CA LYS A 2 -3.60 -26.10 -5.54
C LYS A 2 -2.63 -25.60 -4.45
N TRP A 3 -1.44 -25.13 -4.82
CA TRP A 3 -0.37 -24.76 -3.90
C TRP A 3 -0.29 -23.26 -3.60
N THR A 4 -1.07 -22.43 -4.29
CA THR A 4 -1.01 -20.96 -4.12
C THR A 4 -1.33 -20.52 -2.70
N LEU A 5 -2.32 -21.12 -2.03
CA LEU A 5 -2.62 -20.79 -0.63
C LEU A 5 -1.40 -21.04 0.27
N LEU A 6 -0.75 -22.20 0.11
CA LEU A 6 0.47 -22.49 0.87
C LEU A 6 1.57 -21.48 0.58
N ALA A 7 1.78 -21.15 -0.70
CA ALA A 7 2.79 -20.18 -1.11
C ALA A 7 2.53 -18.78 -0.53
N VAL A 8 1.28 -18.32 -0.52
CA VAL A 8 0.90 -17.03 0.07
C VAL A 8 1.10 -17.02 1.59
N VAL A 9 0.69 -18.09 2.28
CA VAL A 9 0.88 -18.21 3.73
C VAL A 9 2.38 -18.24 4.09
N LEU A 10 3.19 -19.01 3.37
CA LEU A 10 4.63 -19.04 3.57
C LEU A 10 5.26 -17.67 3.26
N GLY A 11 4.86 -17.02 2.18
CA GLY A 11 5.32 -15.67 1.84
C GLY A 11 4.99 -14.64 2.93
N PHE A 12 3.78 -14.70 3.49
CA PHE A 12 3.38 -13.86 4.61
C PHE A 12 4.23 -14.10 5.87
N LEU A 13 4.48 -15.36 6.21
CA LEU A 13 5.35 -15.69 7.34
C LEU A 13 6.80 -15.22 7.11
N MET A 14 7.28 -15.31 5.87
CA MET A 14 8.60 -14.79 5.50
C MET A 14 8.66 -13.26 5.66
N ASP A 15 7.61 -12.51 5.23
CA ASP A 15 7.54 -11.05 5.45
C ASP A 15 7.61 -10.71 6.94
N LEU A 16 6.85 -11.40 7.79
CA LEU A 16 6.90 -11.20 9.25
C LEU A 16 8.28 -11.48 9.85
N CYS A 17 9.00 -12.49 9.32
CA CYS A 17 10.31 -12.89 9.84
C CYS A 17 11.44 -12.00 9.33
N PHE A 18 11.46 -11.65 8.06
CA PHE A 18 12.61 -11.03 7.40
C PHE A 18 12.41 -9.56 7.06
N GLY A 19 11.17 -9.11 6.77
CA GLY A 19 10.91 -7.77 6.25
C GLY A 19 11.63 -7.54 4.91
N ASP A 20 12.08 -6.30 4.66
CA ASP A 20 12.81 -5.93 3.43
C ASP A 20 14.31 -5.68 3.73
N PRO A 21 15.15 -6.73 3.79
CA PRO A 21 16.55 -6.56 4.07
C PRO A 21 17.25 -5.82 2.91
N ARG A 22 18.08 -4.83 3.22
CA ARG A 22 18.71 -3.93 2.24
C ARG A 22 19.61 -4.64 1.22
N TRP A 23 20.12 -5.82 1.54
CA TRP A 23 20.97 -6.62 0.65
C TRP A 23 20.16 -7.38 -0.41
N LEU A 24 18.85 -7.58 -0.18
CA LEU A 24 17.98 -8.24 -1.14
C LEU A 24 17.41 -7.21 -2.12
N TYR A 25 17.68 -7.42 -3.41
CA TYR A 25 17.18 -6.52 -4.43
C TYR A 25 15.67 -6.68 -4.62
N HIS A 26 14.92 -5.66 -4.23
CA HIS A 26 13.46 -5.72 -4.20
C HIS A 26 12.85 -5.56 -5.60
N PRO A 27 11.86 -6.41 -6.01
CA PRO A 27 11.26 -6.36 -7.35
C PRO A 27 10.59 -5.03 -7.68
N VAL A 28 10.06 -4.31 -6.70
CA VAL A 28 9.53 -2.95 -6.89
C VAL A 28 10.57 -1.99 -7.49
N ARG A 29 11.86 -2.16 -7.16
CA ARG A 29 12.94 -1.36 -7.76
C ARG A 29 13.15 -1.72 -9.23
N ILE A 30 13.00 -3.01 -9.60
CA ILE A 30 13.06 -3.46 -11.00
C ILE A 30 11.90 -2.83 -11.78
N ILE A 31 10.69 -2.91 -11.23
CA ILE A 31 9.50 -2.29 -11.82
C ILE A 31 9.70 -0.77 -11.96
N GLY A 32 10.21 -0.10 -10.93
CA GLY A 32 10.49 1.34 -10.96
C GLY A 32 11.52 1.74 -12.03
N HIS A 33 12.60 0.96 -12.20
CA HIS A 33 13.54 1.18 -13.29
C HIS A 33 12.88 0.96 -14.66
N GLY A 34 12.03 -0.07 -14.80
CA GLY A 34 11.25 -0.31 -16.01
C GLY A 34 10.31 0.86 -16.34
N ILE A 35 9.61 1.41 -15.33
CA ILE A 35 8.75 2.59 -15.49
C ILE A 35 9.58 3.78 -16.00
N THR A 36 10.69 4.10 -15.34
CA THR A 36 11.56 5.23 -15.73
C THR A 36 12.12 5.05 -17.13
N PHE A 37 12.54 3.83 -17.47
CA PHE A 37 13.09 3.52 -18.80
C PHE A 37 12.03 3.69 -19.89
N LEU A 38 10.84 3.11 -19.68
CA LEU A 38 9.75 3.16 -20.66
C LEU A 38 9.17 4.58 -20.78
N GLU A 39 9.03 5.32 -19.67
CA GLU A 39 8.66 6.74 -19.67
C GLU A 39 9.60 7.54 -20.58
N LYS A 40 10.92 7.35 -20.42
CA LYS A 40 11.93 8.06 -21.22
C LYS A 40 11.80 7.78 -22.71
N ILE A 41 11.48 6.55 -23.10
CA ILE A 41 11.27 6.17 -24.51
C ILE A 41 9.97 6.78 -25.03
N LEU A 42 8.86 6.58 -24.33
CA LEU A 42 7.55 7.03 -24.76
C LEU A 42 7.47 8.55 -24.91
N ARG A 43 8.11 9.30 -24.00
CA ARG A 43 8.20 10.78 -24.11
C ARG A 43 9.04 11.27 -25.27
N LYS A 44 9.90 10.43 -25.88
CA LYS A 44 10.63 10.76 -27.12
C LYS A 44 9.78 10.48 -28.36
N ILE A 45 8.92 9.48 -28.32
CA ILE A 45 8.10 9.03 -29.45
C ILE A 45 6.83 9.87 -29.58
N PHE A 46 6.16 10.17 -28.46
CA PHE A 46 4.88 10.87 -28.46
C PHE A 46 5.03 12.37 -28.24
N PRO A 47 4.23 13.21 -28.93
CA PRO A 47 4.29 14.65 -28.78
C PRO A 47 3.82 15.09 -27.38
N LYS A 48 4.35 16.23 -26.92
CA LYS A 48 3.98 16.87 -25.64
C LYS A 48 2.61 17.58 -25.75
N THR A 49 1.58 16.85 -26.14
CA THR A 49 0.18 17.28 -26.19
C THR A 49 -0.63 16.48 -25.19
N LYS A 50 -1.76 16.99 -24.75
CA LYS A 50 -2.67 16.28 -23.82
C LYS A 50 -2.98 14.85 -24.29
N THR A 51 -3.27 14.69 -25.59
CA THR A 51 -3.59 13.39 -26.18
C THR A 51 -2.36 12.50 -26.30
N GLY A 52 -1.22 13.05 -26.76
CA GLY A 52 0.04 12.29 -26.88
C GLY A 52 0.53 11.76 -25.54
N GLU A 53 0.48 12.58 -24.48
CA GLU A 53 0.86 12.15 -23.13
C GLU A 53 -0.10 11.09 -22.56
N ARG A 54 -1.42 11.19 -22.80
CA ARG A 54 -2.38 10.17 -22.36
C ARG A 54 -2.17 8.83 -23.06
N ILE A 55 -1.88 8.85 -24.38
CA ILE A 55 -1.56 7.63 -25.12
C ILE A 55 -0.27 7.01 -24.60
N ALA A 56 0.78 7.82 -24.45
CA ALA A 56 2.06 7.37 -23.91
C ALA A 56 1.91 6.77 -22.51
N GLY A 57 1.15 7.42 -21.62
CA GLY A 57 0.84 6.89 -20.28
C GLY A 57 0.05 5.59 -20.31
N GLY A 58 -0.92 5.45 -21.21
CA GLY A 58 -1.65 4.20 -21.41
C GLY A 58 -0.74 3.04 -21.89
N LEU A 59 0.16 3.33 -22.82
CA LEU A 59 1.17 2.35 -23.29
C LEU A 59 2.17 1.98 -22.19
N LEU A 60 2.56 2.94 -21.33
CA LEU A 60 3.36 2.66 -20.14
C LEU A 60 2.65 1.63 -19.26
N VAL A 61 1.37 1.87 -18.92
CA VAL A 61 0.58 0.99 -18.07
C VAL A 61 0.51 -0.42 -18.67
N VAL A 62 0.14 -0.55 -19.94
CA VAL A 62 0.06 -1.86 -20.62
C VAL A 62 1.41 -2.56 -20.60
N GLY A 63 2.48 -1.88 -21.00
CA GLY A 63 3.82 -2.47 -21.07
C GLY A 63 4.33 -2.96 -19.70
N ILE A 64 4.17 -2.15 -18.65
CA ILE A 64 4.63 -2.51 -17.30
C ILE A 64 3.78 -3.64 -16.71
N VAL A 65 2.44 -3.58 -16.83
CA VAL A 65 1.57 -4.64 -16.32
C VAL A 65 1.81 -5.96 -17.02
N VAL A 66 1.95 -5.95 -18.36
CA VAL A 66 2.24 -7.17 -19.13
C VAL A 66 3.59 -7.75 -18.71
N ALA A 67 4.65 -6.94 -18.63
CA ALA A 67 5.97 -7.41 -18.23
C ALA A 67 5.96 -7.96 -16.80
N SER A 68 5.34 -7.24 -15.86
CA SER A 68 5.26 -7.62 -14.43
C SER A 68 4.37 -8.84 -14.18
N SER A 69 3.48 -9.20 -15.11
CA SER A 69 2.68 -10.41 -15.04
C SER A 69 3.34 -11.58 -15.77
N PHE A 70 3.85 -11.34 -16.97
CA PHE A 70 4.40 -12.38 -17.83
C PHE A 70 5.70 -12.99 -17.28
N VAL A 71 6.61 -12.15 -16.74
CA VAL A 71 7.88 -12.66 -16.22
C VAL A 71 7.68 -13.59 -15.01
N PRO A 72 6.92 -13.22 -13.95
CA PRO A 72 6.61 -14.16 -12.86
C PRO A 72 5.83 -15.38 -13.33
N TRP A 73 4.89 -15.22 -14.25
CA TRP A 73 4.16 -16.35 -14.82
C TRP A 73 5.10 -17.34 -15.51
N LEU A 74 6.01 -16.87 -16.35
CA LEU A 74 6.97 -17.72 -17.06
C LEU A 74 7.88 -18.48 -16.08
N ILE A 75 8.44 -17.75 -15.08
CA ILE A 75 9.29 -18.37 -14.07
C ILE A 75 8.54 -19.47 -13.30
N LEU A 76 7.32 -19.17 -12.85
CA LEU A 76 6.51 -20.14 -12.12
C LEU A 76 6.05 -21.31 -13.00
N HIS A 77 5.67 -21.05 -14.26
CA HIS A 77 5.32 -22.10 -15.21
C HIS A 77 6.47 -23.10 -15.41
N LEU A 78 7.68 -22.61 -15.59
CA LEU A 78 8.88 -23.44 -15.72
C LEU A 78 9.20 -24.17 -14.42
N ALA A 79 9.12 -23.48 -13.28
CA ALA A 79 9.43 -24.06 -11.97
C ALA A 79 8.47 -25.18 -11.57
N TYR A 80 7.17 -24.96 -11.74
CA TYR A 80 6.14 -25.99 -11.48
C TYR A 80 6.22 -27.16 -12.49
N GLY A 81 6.62 -26.87 -13.73
CA GLY A 81 6.87 -27.91 -14.74
C GLY A 81 8.06 -28.79 -14.40
N LEU A 82 9.08 -28.25 -13.76
CA LEU A 82 10.26 -29.02 -13.31
C LEU A 82 9.94 -29.84 -12.05
N ARG A 83 9.52 -29.18 -10.98
CA ARG A 83 9.20 -29.79 -9.68
C ARG A 83 8.21 -28.93 -8.90
N THR A 84 7.17 -29.56 -8.33
CA THR A 84 6.16 -28.84 -7.53
C THR A 84 6.76 -28.06 -6.36
N TRP A 85 7.71 -28.66 -5.62
CA TRP A 85 8.33 -27.98 -4.48
C TRP A 85 9.12 -26.73 -4.90
N LEU A 86 9.76 -26.76 -6.08
CA LEU A 86 10.48 -25.60 -6.63
C LEU A 86 9.51 -24.47 -6.98
N GLY A 87 8.37 -24.83 -7.60
CA GLY A 87 7.29 -23.87 -7.87
C GLY A 87 6.77 -23.22 -6.60
N VAL A 88 6.46 -24.01 -5.56
CA VAL A 88 5.99 -23.49 -4.26
C VAL A 88 7.04 -22.59 -3.61
N ALA A 89 8.31 -22.99 -3.60
CA ALA A 89 9.38 -22.20 -3.00
C ALA A 89 9.54 -20.84 -3.68
N LEU A 90 9.57 -20.82 -5.03
CA LEU A 90 9.68 -19.57 -5.78
C LEU A 90 8.43 -18.70 -5.66
N GLU A 91 7.22 -19.30 -5.71
CA GLU A 91 5.97 -18.54 -5.53
C GLU A 91 5.90 -17.95 -4.11
N SER A 92 6.32 -18.68 -3.07
CA SER A 92 6.38 -18.18 -1.71
C SER A 92 7.35 -17.01 -1.58
N PHE A 93 8.52 -17.11 -2.19
CA PHE A 93 9.50 -16.04 -2.21
C PHE A 93 8.98 -14.80 -2.96
N MET A 94 8.31 -14.99 -4.08
CA MET A 94 7.66 -13.91 -4.83
C MET A 94 6.54 -13.26 -4.00
N CYS A 95 5.68 -14.04 -3.34
CA CYS A 95 4.64 -13.53 -2.46
C CYS A 95 5.21 -12.73 -1.29
N TYR A 96 6.29 -13.20 -0.68
CA TYR A 96 7.03 -12.49 0.36
C TYR A 96 7.45 -11.09 -0.08
N GLN A 97 8.04 -10.97 -1.26
CA GLN A 97 8.52 -9.69 -1.79
C GLN A 97 7.42 -8.71 -2.22
N LEU A 98 6.16 -9.11 -2.21
CA LEU A 98 5.01 -8.27 -2.54
C LEU A 98 4.34 -7.68 -1.30
N LEU A 99 4.66 -8.21 -0.12
CA LEU A 99 4.10 -7.77 1.16
C LEU A 99 5.04 -6.78 1.85
N ALA A 100 4.47 -5.90 2.64
CA ALA A 100 5.21 -4.83 3.30
C ALA A 100 4.82 -4.68 4.79
N ALA A 101 4.29 -5.73 5.46
CA ALA A 101 3.80 -5.59 6.83
C ALA A 101 4.95 -5.32 7.82
N ARG A 102 6.05 -6.06 7.71
CA ARG A 102 7.22 -5.87 8.55
C ARG A 102 7.94 -4.57 8.24
N SER A 103 8.18 -4.28 6.96
CA SER A 103 8.89 -3.07 6.55
C SER A 103 8.11 -1.80 6.90
N LEU A 104 6.79 -1.79 6.74
CA LEU A 104 5.94 -0.66 7.14
C LEU A 104 6.04 -0.38 8.64
N ARG A 105 5.99 -1.45 9.46
CA ARG A 105 6.21 -1.33 10.91
C ARG A 105 7.61 -0.79 11.22
N ASP A 106 8.64 -1.35 10.61
CA ASP A 106 10.02 -1.01 10.93
C ASP A 106 10.36 0.42 10.48
N GLU A 107 9.88 0.86 9.31
CA GLU A 107 10.11 2.22 8.83
C GLU A 107 9.31 3.26 9.63
N SER A 108 8.04 3.01 9.94
CA SER A 108 7.27 3.92 10.80
C SER A 108 7.75 3.91 12.26
N LYS A 109 8.32 2.78 12.75
CA LYS A 109 8.96 2.74 14.06
C LYS A 109 10.20 3.64 14.13
N LYS A 110 10.95 3.83 13.06
CA LYS A 110 12.07 4.79 13.04
C LYS A 110 11.59 6.22 13.26
N VAL A 111 10.39 6.56 12.78
CA VAL A 111 9.78 7.89 13.07
C VAL A 111 9.45 8.00 14.55
N TYR A 112 8.84 6.96 15.14
CA TYR A 112 8.58 6.89 16.57
C TYR A 112 9.88 7.04 17.38
N ASP A 113 10.92 6.26 17.06
CA ASP A 113 12.20 6.30 17.76
C ASP A 113 12.88 7.69 17.65
N ALA A 114 12.76 8.35 16.48
CA ALA A 114 13.26 9.72 16.30
C ALA A 114 12.50 10.74 17.16
N LEU A 115 11.16 10.68 17.19
CA LEU A 115 10.31 11.54 18.02
C LEU A 115 10.64 11.40 19.52
N GLN A 116 10.91 10.18 19.99
CA GLN A 116 11.33 9.92 21.39
C GLN A 116 12.64 10.62 21.78
N THR A 117 13.48 11.01 20.82
CA THR A 117 14.71 11.77 21.13
C THR A 117 14.45 13.26 21.39
N GLY A 118 13.26 13.78 21.06
CA GLY A 118 12.94 15.22 21.10
C GLY A 118 13.59 16.06 19.98
N ASP A 119 14.32 15.42 19.05
CA ASP A 119 14.97 16.07 17.91
C ASP A 119 13.98 16.13 16.73
N ILE A 120 13.37 17.30 16.54
CA ILE A 120 12.36 17.48 15.50
C ILE A 120 12.93 17.33 14.08
N GLU A 121 14.19 17.71 13.84
CA GLU A 121 14.81 17.59 12.52
C GLU A 121 15.05 16.13 12.15
N LYS A 122 15.51 15.31 13.08
CA LYS A 122 15.59 13.85 12.86
C LYS A 122 14.22 13.24 12.61
N SER A 123 13.21 13.71 13.33
CA SER A 123 11.84 13.21 13.18
C SER A 123 11.25 13.56 11.81
N ARG A 124 11.46 14.81 11.34
CA ARG A 124 11.10 15.28 10.00
C ARG A 124 11.82 14.48 8.90
N TYR A 125 13.11 14.22 9.09
CA TYR A 125 13.87 13.38 8.16
C TYR A 125 13.34 11.94 8.14
N ALA A 126 13.09 11.33 9.30
CA ALA A 126 12.58 9.97 9.38
C ALA A 126 11.22 9.84 8.66
N VAL A 127 10.27 10.77 8.91
CA VAL A 127 8.96 10.73 8.27
C VAL A 127 9.05 11.03 6.77
N SER A 128 9.99 11.87 6.31
CA SER A 128 10.16 12.15 4.88
C SER A 128 10.52 10.91 4.06
N MET A 129 11.05 9.86 4.70
CA MET A 129 11.40 8.60 4.04
C MET A 129 10.18 7.72 3.74
N ILE A 130 9.01 8.02 4.33
CA ILE A 130 7.80 7.20 4.22
C ILE A 130 6.57 7.96 3.73
N VAL A 131 6.66 9.29 3.54
CA VAL A 131 5.55 10.13 3.05
C VAL A 131 5.93 10.84 1.75
N GLY A 132 4.93 11.16 0.93
CA GLY A 132 5.11 11.92 -0.32
C GLY A 132 4.88 13.43 -0.19
N ARG A 133 4.66 13.95 1.04
CA ARG A 133 4.43 15.38 1.31
C ARG A 133 5.70 16.08 1.82
N ASP A 134 5.70 17.41 1.78
CA ASP A 134 6.78 18.22 2.38
C ASP A 134 6.74 18.09 3.91
N THR A 135 7.91 17.84 4.51
CA THR A 135 8.02 17.55 5.96
C THR A 135 8.74 18.61 6.76
N GLN A 136 9.39 19.59 6.10
CA GLN A 136 10.30 20.55 6.72
C GLN A 136 9.65 21.44 7.80
N ASN A 137 8.33 21.66 7.67
CA ASN A 137 7.59 22.54 8.60
C ASN A 137 6.64 21.77 9.53
N LEU A 138 6.71 20.42 9.56
CA LEU A 138 5.83 19.64 10.43
C LEU A 138 6.22 19.82 11.90
N THR A 139 5.20 19.99 12.75
CA THR A 139 5.34 19.88 14.20
C THR A 139 5.47 18.41 14.61
N GLU A 140 5.79 18.13 15.86
CA GLU A 140 5.80 16.75 16.40
C GLU A 140 4.48 16.04 16.18
N GLU A 141 3.35 16.72 16.45
CA GLU A 141 2.01 16.21 16.13
C GLU A 141 1.83 15.95 14.63
N GLY A 142 2.31 16.86 13.78
CA GLY A 142 2.25 16.73 12.33
C GLY A 142 3.05 15.52 11.81
N VAL A 143 4.25 15.29 12.37
CA VAL A 143 5.08 14.12 12.05
C VAL A 143 4.39 12.83 12.49
N THR A 144 3.82 12.81 13.69
CA THR A 144 3.09 11.65 14.21
C THR A 144 1.87 11.33 13.36
N LYS A 145 1.04 12.33 13.02
CA LYS A 145 -0.12 12.18 12.14
C LYS A 145 0.29 11.60 10.78
N ALA A 146 1.33 12.16 10.16
CA ALA A 146 1.82 11.70 8.87
C ALA A 146 2.26 10.23 8.90
N ALA A 147 2.92 9.79 9.96
CA ALA A 147 3.31 8.40 10.14
C ALA A 147 2.09 7.48 10.32
N VAL A 148 1.11 7.87 11.14
CA VAL A 148 -0.13 7.08 11.37
C VAL A 148 -0.96 6.98 10.09
N GLU A 149 -1.10 8.07 9.33
CA GLU A 149 -1.77 8.10 8.02
C GLU A 149 -1.11 7.12 7.04
N THR A 150 0.23 7.17 6.97
CA THR A 150 1.00 6.24 6.11
C THR A 150 0.78 4.78 6.50
N VAL A 151 0.76 4.46 7.80
CA VAL A 151 0.45 3.11 8.27
C VAL A 151 -0.98 2.72 7.90
N ALA A 152 -1.95 3.62 8.07
CA ALA A 152 -3.34 3.36 7.76
C ALA A 152 -3.56 3.08 6.26
N GLU A 153 -3.05 3.93 5.37
CA GLU A 153 -3.16 3.81 3.92
C GLU A 153 -2.43 2.54 3.41
N ASN A 154 -1.18 2.34 3.83
CA ASN A 154 -0.39 1.20 3.39
C ASN A 154 -0.81 -0.13 4.02
N THR A 155 -1.62 -0.15 5.08
CA THR A 155 -2.31 -1.37 5.52
C THR A 155 -3.18 -1.94 4.40
N SER A 156 -3.89 -1.08 3.64
CA SER A 156 -4.57 -1.51 2.42
C SER A 156 -3.58 -1.79 1.29
N ASP A 157 -2.85 -0.77 0.84
CA ASP A 157 -2.16 -0.79 -0.45
C ASP A 157 -0.86 -1.59 -0.45
N GLY A 158 -0.22 -1.68 0.72
CA GLY A 158 1.04 -2.41 0.92
C GLY A 158 0.87 -3.84 1.41
N ILE A 159 -0.32 -4.22 1.96
CA ILE A 159 -0.49 -5.51 2.61
C ILE A 159 -1.78 -6.20 2.17
N ILE A 160 -2.96 -5.63 2.46
CA ILE A 160 -4.23 -6.34 2.28
C ILE A 160 -4.61 -6.46 0.79
N ALA A 161 -4.37 -5.43 -0.01
CA ALA A 161 -4.63 -5.49 -1.44
C ALA A 161 -3.68 -6.48 -2.16
N PRO A 162 -2.35 -6.49 -1.92
CA PRO A 162 -1.49 -7.57 -2.40
C PRO A 162 -1.99 -8.96 -1.98
N LEU A 163 -2.35 -9.16 -0.70
CA LEU A 163 -2.90 -10.44 -0.23
C LEU A 163 -4.17 -10.83 -1.00
N PHE A 164 -5.09 -9.90 -1.21
CA PHE A 164 -6.32 -10.13 -1.97
C PHE A 164 -6.01 -10.64 -3.39
N TYR A 165 -5.13 -9.95 -4.13
CA TYR A 165 -4.77 -10.35 -5.49
C TYR A 165 -3.99 -11.67 -5.53
N MET A 166 -3.09 -11.88 -4.58
CA MET A 166 -2.35 -13.15 -4.47
C MET A 166 -3.28 -14.33 -4.14
N MET A 167 -4.30 -14.12 -3.33
CA MET A 167 -5.30 -15.17 -3.05
C MET A 167 -6.15 -15.51 -4.27
N ILE A 168 -6.33 -14.60 -5.22
CA ILE A 168 -7.06 -14.87 -6.48
C ILE A 168 -6.16 -15.58 -7.48
N GLY A 169 -4.98 -15.06 -7.78
CA GLY A 169 -4.14 -15.51 -8.89
C GLY A 169 -2.66 -15.70 -8.57
N GLY A 170 -2.32 -15.94 -7.29
CA GLY A 170 -0.95 -16.18 -6.86
C GLY A 170 -0.05 -14.95 -7.02
N ALA A 171 1.24 -15.19 -7.02
CA ALA A 171 2.24 -14.14 -7.19
C ALA A 171 2.04 -13.33 -8.49
N VAL A 172 1.54 -13.96 -9.56
CA VAL A 172 1.35 -13.27 -10.86
C VAL A 172 0.40 -12.09 -10.76
N LEU A 173 -0.80 -12.29 -10.18
CA LEU A 173 -1.74 -11.18 -9.96
C LEU A 173 -1.25 -10.21 -8.87
N GLY A 174 -0.50 -10.70 -7.88
CA GLY A 174 0.19 -9.85 -6.91
C GLY A 174 1.17 -8.88 -7.59
N PHE A 175 1.98 -9.36 -8.52
CA PHE A 175 2.92 -8.51 -9.30
C PHE A 175 2.18 -7.55 -10.24
N ALA A 176 1.09 -8.00 -10.88
CA ALA A 176 0.25 -7.11 -11.68
C ALA A 176 -0.27 -5.93 -10.86
N TYR A 177 -0.88 -6.21 -9.71
CA TYR A 177 -1.34 -5.19 -8.77
C TYR A 177 -0.19 -4.28 -8.32
N LYS A 178 0.92 -4.86 -7.85
CA LYS A 178 2.05 -4.09 -7.31
C LYS A 178 2.68 -3.19 -8.37
N SER A 179 2.67 -3.61 -9.63
CA SER A 179 3.17 -2.78 -10.73
C SER A 179 2.31 -1.54 -10.97
N VAL A 180 0.99 -1.67 -10.86
CA VAL A 180 0.06 -0.54 -10.98
C VAL A 180 0.23 0.43 -9.81
N ASN A 181 0.25 -0.09 -8.60
CA ASN A 181 0.47 0.71 -7.39
C ASN A 181 1.83 1.43 -7.42
N THR A 182 2.88 0.80 -7.96
CA THR A 182 4.19 1.44 -8.14
C THR A 182 4.14 2.53 -9.22
N MET A 183 3.42 2.30 -10.32
CA MET A 183 3.24 3.33 -11.35
C MET A 183 2.48 4.54 -10.81
N ASP A 184 1.40 4.34 -10.05
CA ASP A 184 0.69 5.45 -9.42
C ASP A 184 1.62 6.27 -8.51
N SER A 185 2.35 5.61 -7.63
CA SER A 185 3.32 6.25 -6.72
C SER A 185 4.44 7.00 -7.45
N MET A 186 4.81 6.63 -8.69
CA MET A 186 5.89 7.27 -9.44
C MET A 186 5.42 8.33 -10.42
N VAL A 187 4.29 8.12 -11.06
CA VAL A 187 3.81 8.98 -12.16
C VAL A 187 2.36 9.46 -12.00
N GLY A 188 1.63 9.02 -10.96
CA GLY A 188 0.22 9.38 -10.72
C GLY A 188 -0.01 10.81 -10.21
N TYR A 189 1.04 11.58 -9.97
CA TYR A 189 0.94 12.95 -9.45
C TYR A 189 0.24 13.91 -10.39
N VAL A 190 -0.59 14.79 -9.82
CA VAL A 190 -1.25 15.89 -10.55
C VAL A 190 -0.35 17.13 -10.54
N ASN A 191 0.75 17.06 -11.28
CA ASN A 191 1.66 18.18 -11.54
C ASN A 191 1.87 18.38 -13.05
N ASP A 192 2.57 19.43 -13.46
CA ASP A 192 2.79 19.75 -14.88
C ASP A 192 3.40 18.60 -15.68
N ARG A 193 4.27 17.80 -15.04
CA ARG A 193 4.95 16.68 -15.68
C ARG A 193 4.06 15.47 -15.92
N TYR A 194 3.15 15.15 -14.99
CA TYR A 194 2.43 13.88 -14.95
C TYR A 194 0.92 13.99 -15.11
N ARG A 195 0.36 15.20 -15.06
CA ARG A 195 -1.08 15.45 -15.12
C ARG A 195 -1.83 14.69 -16.20
N TYR A 196 -1.22 14.56 -17.38
CA TYR A 196 -1.81 13.81 -18.50
C TYR A 196 -1.18 12.44 -18.68
N PHE A 197 0.11 12.33 -18.50
CA PHE A 197 0.87 11.09 -18.64
C PHE A 197 0.49 10.06 -17.57
N GLY A 198 0.39 10.45 -16.30
CA GLY A 198 0.06 9.57 -15.19
C GLY A 198 -1.42 9.21 -15.05
N THR A 199 -2.32 9.85 -15.84
CA THR A 199 -3.79 9.66 -15.69
C THR A 199 -4.22 8.20 -15.77
N ALA A 200 -3.61 7.39 -16.64
CA ALA A 200 -3.98 5.99 -16.82
C ALA A 200 -3.55 5.15 -15.62
N ALA A 201 -2.35 5.39 -15.07
CA ALA A 201 -1.82 4.70 -13.89
C ALA A 201 -2.67 5.00 -12.65
N ALA A 202 -2.92 6.29 -12.37
CA ALA A 202 -3.72 6.71 -11.22
C ALA A 202 -5.15 6.15 -11.26
N LYS A 203 -5.83 6.22 -12.41
CA LYS A 203 -7.18 5.66 -12.55
C LYS A 203 -7.23 4.16 -12.43
N LEU A 204 -6.24 3.44 -12.94
CA LEU A 204 -6.18 1.99 -12.82
C LEU A 204 -5.91 1.59 -11.38
N ASP A 205 -5.04 2.30 -10.66
CA ASP A 205 -4.80 2.08 -9.24
C ASP A 205 -6.08 2.31 -8.42
N ASP A 206 -6.81 3.41 -8.68
CA ASP A 206 -8.10 3.68 -8.04
C ASP A 206 -9.11 2.53 -8.24
N VAL A 207 -9.16 1.94 -9.44
CA VAL A 207 -10.04 0.80 -9.75
C VAL A 207 -9.59 -0.47 -9.04
N LEU A 208 -8.30 -0.80 -9.09
CA LEU A 208 -7.78 -2.01 -8.46
C LEU A 208 -7.87 -1.94 -6.93
N ASN A 209 -7.70 -0.79 -6.33
CA ASN A 209 -7.84 -0.60 -4.89
C ASN A 209 -9.30 -0.45 -4.43
N TYR A 210 -10.27 -0.31 -5.34
CA TYR A 210 -11.65 -0.03 -4.96
C TYR A 210 -12.26 -1.09 -4.03
N ILE A 211 -12.14 -2.37 -4.37
CA ILE A 211 -12.62 -3.47 -3.53
C ILE A 211 -11.69 -3.72 -2.34
N PRO A 212 -10.36 -3.88 -2.53
CA PRO A 212 -9.44 -4.13 -1.41
C PRO A 212 -9.51 -3.08 -0.30
N ALA A 213 -9.56 -1.78 -0.61
CA ALA A 213 -9.60 -0.73 0.41
C ALA A 213 -10.86 -0.82 1.31
N ARG A 214 -11.99 -1.20 0.74
CA ARG A 214 -13.23 -1.38 1.50
C ARG A 214 -13.22 -2.64 2.36
N LEU A 215 -12.67 -3.74 1.82
CA LEU A 215 -12.44 -4.96 2.60
C LEU A 215 -11.45 -4.69 3.72
N SER A 216 -10.35 -3.98 3.45
CA SER A 216 -9.37 -3.55 4.46
C SER A 216 -10.03 -2.79 5.60
N ALA A 217 -10.88 -1.80 5.28
CA ALA A 217 -11.58 -1.03 6.28
C ALA A 217 -12.47 -1.92 7.19
N TRP A 218 -13.26 -2.82 6.62
CA TRP A 218 -14.11 -3.72 7.41
C TRP A 218 -13.31 -4.72 8.24
N LEU A 219 -12.21 -5.25 7.70
CA LEU A 219 -11.32 -6.16 8.42
C LEU A 219 -10.55 -5.44 9.53
N MET A 220 -10.14 -4.18 9.32
CA MET A 220 -9.56 -3.35 10.38
C MET A 220 -10.60 -3.00 11.47
N ILE A 221 -11.85 -2.70 11.13
CA ILE A 221 -12.92 -2.49 12.12
C ILE A 221 -13.11 -3.75 12.99
N ALA A 222 -13.18 -4.93 12.36
CA ALA A 222 -13.25 -6.19 13.09
C ALA A 222 -11.98 -6.43 13.92
N GLY A 223 -10.80 -6.11 13.37
CA GLY A 223 -9.54 -6.16 14.09
C GLY A 223 -9.51 -5.27 15.33
N ALA A 224 -10.03 -4.04 15.21
CA ALA A 224 -10.13 -3.12 16.35
C ALA A 224 -10.93 -3.73 17.51
N TRP A 225 -12.06 -4.37 17.22
CA TRP A 225 -12.83 -5.10 18.23
C TRP A 225 -12.03 -6.21 18.89
N LEU A 226 -11.30 -7.01 18.11
CA LEU A 226 -10.57 -8.17 18.63
C LEU A 226 -9.40 -7.78 19.55
N ILE A 227 -8.78 -6.63 19.30
CA ILE A 227 -7.63 -6.16 20.10
C ILE A 227 -8.01 -5.15 21.19
N GLY A 228 -9.33 -4.96 21.46
CA GLY A 228 -9.82 -4.09 22.53
C GLY A 228 -9.77 -2.60 22.23
N MET A 229 -9.65 -2.20 20.95
CA MET A 229 -9.84 -0.81 20.51
C MET A 229 -11.33 -0.50 20.26
N ASP A 230 -11.67 0.80 20.12
CA ASP A 230 -13.06 1.20 19.90
C ASP A 230 -13.53 0.94 18.46
N GLY A 231 -13.89 -0.31 18.16
CA GLY A 231 -14.43 -0.70 16.85
C GLY A 231 -15.78 -0.06 16.53
N LYS A 232 -16.57 0.40 17.54
CA LYS A 232 -17.84 1.13 17.31
C LYS A 232 -17.54 2.52 16.74
N LYS A 233 -16.62 3.25 17.35
CA LYS A 233 -16.18 4.54 16.82
C LYS A 233 -15.48 4.39 15.48
N ALA A 234 -14.57 3.40 15.33
CA ALA A 234 -13.95 3.09 14.05
C ALA A 234 -15.00 2.94 12.93
N LYS A 235 -16.04 2.14 13.15
CA LYS A 235 -17.15 1.99 12.21
C LYS A 235 -17.91 3.29 11.98
N LYS A 236 -18.21 4.05 13.03
CA LYS A 236 -18.94 5.34 12.94
C LYS A 236 -18.17 6.34 12.09
N ILE A 237 -16.89 6.54 12.37
CA ILE A 237 -16.01 7.47 11.62
C ILE A 237 -15.83 6.98 10.19
N TYR A 238 -15.59 5.69 9.97
CA TYR A 238 -15.52 5.10 8.63
C TYR A 238 -16.75 5.44 7.78
N LEU A 239 -17.95 5.20 8.29
CA LEU A 239 -19.18 5.47 7.54
C LEU A 239 -19.37 6.96 7.21
N ARG A 240 -18.94 7.86 8.09
CA ARG A 240 -19.05 9.31 7.93
C ARG A 240 -17.96 9.88 7.00
N ASP A 241 -16.70 9.45 7.17
CA ASP A 241 -15.52 10.15 6.64
C ASP A 241 -14.81 9.43 5.48
N ARG A 242 -15.15 8.20 5.16
CA ARG A 242 -14.50 7.38 4.13
C ARG A 242 -14.43 7.98 2.73
N ARG A 243 -15.04 9.12 2.48
CA ARG A 243 -15.04 9.84 1.19
C ARG A 243 -14.34 11.20 1.29
N LYS A 244 -13.69 11.50 2.41
CA LYS A 244 -13.03 12.78 2.64
C LYS A 244 -11.57 12.80 2.17
N HIS A 245 -11.26 12.16 1.06
CA HIS A 245 -9.94 12.18 0.44
C HIS A 245 -10.08 12.31 -1.08
N ALA A 246 -9.04 12.86 -1.74
CA ALA A 246 -9.01 12.99 -3.20
C ALA A 246 -9.01 11.61 -3.90
N SER A 247 -8.24 10.65 -3.39
CA SER A 247 -8.36 9.24 -3.77
C SER A 247 -9.62 8.64 -3.15
N PRO A 248 -10.41 7.84 -3.89
CA PRO A 248 -11.60 7.17 -3.38
C PRO A 248 -11.27 6.04 -2.38
N ASN A 249 -9.99 5.72 -2.19
CA ASN A 249 -9.50 4.56 -1.46
C ASN A 249 -8.79 4.90 -0.16
N SER A 250 -7.94 5.94 -0.11
CA SER A 250 -7.08 6.27 1.05
C SER A 250 -7.88 6.51 2.33
N ALA A 251 -8.97 7.32 2.25
CA ALA A 251 -9.82 7.58 3.42
C ALA A 251 -10.53 6.36 4.00
N GLN A 252 -10.56 5.22 3.30
CA GLN A 252 -11.24 4.03 3.79
C GLN A 252 -10.57 3.51 5.08
N THR A 253 -9.26 3.33 5.05
CA THR A 253 -8.46 2.84 6.19
C THR A 253 -8.06 3.94 7.15
N GLU A 254 -7.81 5.16 6.66
CA GLU A 254 -7.52 6.33 7.51
C GLU A 254 -8.69 6.64 8.44
N ALA A 255 -9.93 6.59 7.95
CA ALA A 255 -11.12 6.84 8.77
C ALA A 255 -11.31 5.78 9.85
N VAL A 256 -11.00 4.51 9.55
CA VAL A 256 -11.01 3.45 10.56
C VAL A 256 -9.94 3.71 11.62
N MET A 257 -8.73 4.05 11.20
CA MET A 257 -7.61 4.34 12.11
C MET A 257 -7.92 5.52 13.02
N ALA A 258 -8.41 6.63 12.45
CA ALA A 258 -8.81 7.81 13.21
C ALA A 258 -9.87 7.51 14.29
N GLY A 259 -10.90 6.71 13.91
CA GLY A 259 -11.96 6.33 14.83
C GLY A 259 -11.51 5.32 15.88
N ALA A 260 -10.64 4.37 15.55
CA ALA A 260 -10.13 3.39 16.50
C ALA A 260 -9.16 3.99 17.53
N LEU A 261 -8.48 5.07 17.17
CA LEU A 261 -7.50 5.76 18.02
C LEU A 261 -8.06 7.02 18.71
N ASP A 262 -9.31 7.41 18.43
CA ASP A 262 -9.93 8.64 18.97
C ASP A 262 -9.16 9.92 18.63
N ILE A 263 -8.55 10.00 17.46
CA ILE A 263 -7.74 11.12 16.99
C ILE A 263 -8.28 11.67 15.67
N GLN A 264 -7.84 12.89 15.36
CA GLN A 264 -8.11 13.53 14.07
C GLN A 264 -6.88 13.44 13.18
N LEU A 265 -7.06 12.91 11.96
CA LEU A 265 -6.05 12.75 10.91
C LEU A 265 -6.36 13.69 9.73
N ALA A 266 -5.50 13.68 8.73
CA ALA A 266 -5.56 14.50 7.53
C ALA A 266 -5.51 16.00 7.85
N GLY A 267 -6.25 16.84 7.11
CA GLY A 267 -6.11 18.29 7.15
C GLY A 267 -5.12 18.80 6.11
N ASP A 268 -4.82 20.09 6.16
CA ASP A 268 -3.98 20.78 5.19
C ASP A 268 -2.56 20.18 5.15
N ALA A 269 -2.00 20.01 3.95
CA ALA A 269 -0.67 19.47 3.74
C ALA A 269 0.06 20.19 2.61
N TRP A 270 1.38 20.30 2.72
CA TRP A 270 2.23 20.90 1.71
C TRP A 270 2.76 19.84 0.75
N TYR A 271 2.70 20.12 -0.55
CA TYR A 271 3.25 19.29 -1.61
C TYR A 271 3.97 20.18 -2.61
N PHE A 272 5.25 19.93 -2.82
CA PHE A 272 6.10 20.69 -3.76
C PHE A 272 6.06 22.21 -3.50
N GLY A 273 5.99 22.62 -2.23
CA GLY A 273 5.93 24.02 -1.81
C GLY A 273 4.54 24.67 -1.91
N GLU A 274 3.49 23.94 -2.28
CA GLU A 274 2.11 24.41 -2.38
C GLU A 274 1.24 23.82 -1.28
N LEU A 275 0.37 24.67 -0.66
CA LEU A 275 -0.57 24.25 0.38
C LEU A 275 -1.82 23.64 -0.26
N HIS A 276 -2.06 22.36 -0.02
CA HIS A 276 -3.26 21.66 -0.40
C HIS A 276 -4.23 21.55 0.77
N LYS A 277 -5.38 22.22 0.66
CA LYS A 277 -6.46 22.13 1.64
C LYS A 277 -7.13 20.76 1.55
N LYS A 278 -7.19 20.05 2.66
CA LYS A 278 -7.83 18.73 2.77
C LYS A 278 -8.79 18.71 3.96
N PRO A 279 -9.95 18.04 3.85
CA PRO A 279 -10.84 17.87 4.99
C PRO A 279 -10.18 16.99 6.05
N TYR A 280 -10.52 17.27 7.31
CA TYR A 280 -10.11 16.40 8.42
C TYR A 280 -10.91 15.09 8.44
N ILE A 281 -10.27 14.01 8.88
CA ILE A 281 -10.82 12.68 9.05
C ILE A 281 -10.77 12.33 10.55
N GLY A 282 -11.89 11.87 11.11
CA GLY A 282 -12.03 11.63 12.55
C GLY A 282 -12.39 12.87 13.36
N ASP A 283 -12.44 12.71 14.65
CA ASP A 283 -12.79 13.75 15.61
C ASP A 283 -11.61 14.00 16.56
N PRO A 284 -11.33 15.26 16.97
CA PRO A 284 -10.24 15.59 17.90
C PRO A 284 -10.66 15.29 19.37
N ILE A 285 -10.95 14.02 19.67
CA ILE A 285 -11.41 13.60 21.01
C ILE A 285 -10.26 13.69 22.00
N ARG A 286 -9.05 13.31 21.57
CA ARG A 286 -7.82 13.49 22.32
C ARG A 286 -6.72 14.04 21.43
N LYS A 287 -5.68 14.55 22.04
CA LYS A 287 -4.46 14.93 21.31
C LYS A 287 -3.77 13.69 20.73
N VAL A 288 -3.12 13.89 19.61
CA VAL A 288 -2.27 12.86 19.02
C VAL A 288 -1.01 12.72 19.87
N GLU A 289 -0.66 11.49 20.20
CA GLU A 289 0.50 11.12 20.98
C GLU A 289 1.48 10.32 20.11
N ILE A 290 2.76 10.38 20.40
CA ILE A 290 3.82 9.65 19.67
C ILE A 290 3.51 8.13 19.65
N GLU A 291 2.92 7.63 20.73
CA GLU A 291 2.50 6.23 20.91
C GLU A 291 1.43 5.79 19.91
N ASP A 292 0.77 6.71 19.22
CA ASP A 292 -0.24 6.38 18.22
C ASP A 292 0.38 5.68 16.99
N ILE A 293 1.67 5.90 16.73
CA ILE A 293 2.41 5.14 15.74
C ILE A 293 2.44 3.65 16.14
N ILE A 294 2.72 3.35 17.40
CA ILE A 294 2.76 1.95 17.88
C ILE A 294 1.34 1.35 17.99
N ARG A 295 0.35 2.17 18.37
CA ARG A 295 -1.06 1.73 18.40
C ARG A 295 -1.56 1.41 16.99
N SER A 296 -1.15 2.19 15.98
CA SER A 296 -1.49 1.94 14.58
C SER A 296 -0.93 0.60 14.06
N HIS A 297 0.28 0.20 14.49
CA HIS A 297 0.84 -1.11 14.16
C HIS A 297 -0.03 -2.26 14.67
N LYS A 298 -0.58 -2.15 15.89
CA LYS A 298 -1.45 -3.19 16.44
C LYS A 298 -2.70 -3.40 15.58
N LEU A 299 -3.31 -2.30 15.15
CA LEU A 299 -4.49 -2.35 14.29
C LEU A 299 -4.16 -2.86 12.88
N MET A 300 -3.04 -2.42 12.32
CA MET A 300 -2.51 -2.92 11.05
C MET A 300 -2.36 -4.45 11.08
N TYR A 301 -1.66 -5.00 12.08
CA TYR A 301 -1.48 -6.46 12.19
C TYR A 301 -2.78 -7.21 12.44
N ALA A 302 -3.69 -6.68 13.26
CA ALA A 302 -5.00 -7.29 13.47
C ALA A 302 -5.80 -7.39 12.17
N GLY A 303 -5.88 -6.30 11.40
CA GLY A 303 -6.54 -6.28 10.09
C GLY A 303 -5.86 -7.22 9.08
N THR A 304 -4.54 -7.25 9.07
CA THR A 304 -3.75 -8.12 8.18
C THR A 304 -3.96 -9.61 8.46
N VAL A 305 -3.89 -10.02 9.72
CA VAL A 305 -4.11 -11.44 10.11
C VAL A 305 -5.54 -11.87 9.79
N LEU A 306 -6.53 -11.03 10.08
CA LEU A 306 -7.91 -11.30 9.70
C LEU A 306 -8.07 -11.43 8.18
N SER A 307 -7.38 -10.58 7.41
CA SER A 307 -7.42 -10.64 5.95
C SER A 307 -6.85 -11.96 5.43
N LEU A 308 -5.72 -12.40 5.97
CA LEU A 308 -5.10 -13.69 5.60
C LEU A 308 -6.06 -14.86 5.88
N VAL A 309 -6.71 -14.87 7.06
CA VAL A 309 -7.66 -15.91 7.45
C VAL A 309 -8.90 -15.89 6.54
N VAL A 310 -9.53 -14.73 6.40
CA VAL A 310 -10.77 -14.60 5.61
C VAL A 310 -10.53 -14.94 4.15
N PHE A 311 -9.49 -14.36 3.51
CA PHE A 311 -9.20 -14.64 2.12
C PHE A 311 -8.74 -16.09 1.90
N GLY A 312 -7.99 -16.65 2.87
CA GLY A 312 -7.61 -18.08 2.85
C GLY A 312 -8.81 -19.00 2.91
N LEU A 313 -9.77 -18.74 3.82
CA LEU A 313 -11.00 -19.52 3.92
C LEU A 313 -11.84 -19.42 2.64
N VAL A 314 -12.01 -18.22 2.08
CA VAL A 314 -12.71 -18.03 0.81
C VAL A 314 -12.03 -18.84 -0.30
N ARG A 315 -10.70 -18.81 -0.37
CA ARG A 315 -9.96 -19.60 -1.36
C ARG A 315 -10.16 -21.10 -1.20
N VAL A 316 -10.12 -21.62 0.02
CA VAL A 316 -10.40 -23.04 0.29
C VAL A 316 -11.79 -23.40 -0.18
N LEU A 317 -12.81 -22.60 0.17
CA LEU A 317 -14.19 -22.85 -0.26
C LEU A 317 -14.29 -22.86 -1.79
N VAL A 318 -13.71 -21.88 -2.47
CA VAL A 318 -13.69 -21.85 -3.95
C VAL A 318 -13.02 -23.09 -4.53
N CYS A 319 -11.89 -23.55 -3.96
CA CYS A 319 -11.21 -24.75 -4.46
C CYS A 319 -11.94 -26.07 -4.17
N VAL A 320 -12.86 -26.11 -3.21
CA VAL A 320 -13.66 -27.30 -2.88
C VAL A 320 -14.91 -27.39 -3.76
N PHE A 321 -15.49 -26.24 -4.13
CA PHE A 321 -16.77 -26.21 -4.85
C PHE A 321 -16.62 -25.97 -6.38
N ILE A 322 -15.42 -25.66 -6.86
CA ILE A 322 -15.08 -25.49 -8.27
C ILE A 322 -13.94 -26.46 -8.67
#